data_c7d452df40a923017050bfa610d44b9d
#
_entry.id   c7d452df40a923017050bfa610d44b9d
#
_cell.length_a   1.000
_cell.length_b   1.000
_cell.length_c   1.000
_cell.angle_alpha   90.00
_cell.angle_beta   90.00
_cell.angle_gamma   90.00
#
_symmetry.space_group_name_H-M   'P 1'
#
loop_
_entity.id
_entity.type
_entity.pdbx_description
1 polymer ?
#
loop_
_entity_poly.entity_id
_entity_poly.type
_entity_poly.pdbx_seq_one_letter_code
_entity_poly.pdbx_strand_id
1 'polypeptide(L)'
;MTPIRVVCVEDEPEMIDLVRLILSREGFEVIGASGGIEGLQAIEDLQPNLVLLDLMMPDMDGWEVYQRMKSNPATNSIPVIVVTARAQSIDKVLGLHIAKVDDYITKPFGPNELLKSVERVLENHRA
;
A
#
# COMPACT_ATOMS: atom_id res chain seq x y z
N MET A 1 -3.69 -21.77 -9.23
CA MET A 1 -3.62 -20.31 -9.38
C MET A 1 -2.74 -19.70 -8.31
N THR A 2 -1.92 -18.75 -8.71
CA THR A 2 -1.07 -18.04 -7.79
C THR A 2 -1.90 -17.05 -6.99
N PRO A 3 -1.79 -17.00 -5.67
CA PRO A 3 -2.53 -16.02 -4.88
C PRO A 3 -2.08 -14.59 -5.23
N ILE A 4 -2.99 -13.65 -5.08
CA ILE A 4 -2.66 -12.25 -5.26
C ILE A 4 -1.83 -11.80 -4.06
N ARG A 5 -0.67 -11.21 -4.33
CA ARG A 5 0.25 -10.77 -3.31
C ARG A 5 0.11 -9.28 -3.04
N VAL A 6 0.04 -8.95 -1.76
CA VAL A 6 -0.05 -7.57 -1.29
C VAL A 6 1.12 -7.32 -0.36
N VAL A 7 1.94 -6.32 -0.68
CA VAL A 7 3.00 -5.88 0.25
C VAL A 7 2.42 -4.74 1.07
N CYS A 8 2.45 -4.89 2.39
CA CYS A 8 1.97 -3.88 3.33
C CYS A 8 3.17 -3.21 3.99
N VAL A 9 3.44 -1.97 3.60
CA VAL A 9 4.56 -1.20 4.13
C VAL A 9 4.06 -0.33 5.27
N GLU A 10 4.43 -0.71 6.50
CA GLU A 10 3.84 -0.14 7.70
C GLU A 10 4.79 -0.38 8.88
N ASP A 11 5.05 0.64 9.68
CA ASP A 11 5.97 0.49 10.82
C ASP A 11 5.29 -0.04 12.09
N GLU A 12 3.97 -0.10 12.13
CA GLU A 12 3.23 -0.62 13.29
C GLU A 12 2.86 -2.08 13.07
N PRO A 13 3.45 -3.01 13.86
CA PRO A 13 3.18 -4.45 13.67
C PRO A 13 1.71 -4.82 13.79
N GLU A 14 0.99 -4.16 14.71
CA GLU A 14 -0.43 -4.46 14.89
C GLU A 14 -1.24 -4.13 13.64
N MET A 15 -0.85 -3.09 12.93
CA MET A 15 -1.53 -2.72 11.70
C MET A 15 -1.27 -3.73 10.60
N ILE A 16 -0.03 -4.22 10.49
CA ILE A 16 0.29 -5.29 9.54
C ILE A 16 -0.54 -6.52 9.85
N ASP A 17 -0.64 -6.88 11.14
CA ASP A 17 -1.43 -8.04 11.55
C ASP A 17 -2.91 -7.88 11.21
N LEU A 18 -3.45 -6.68 11.41
CA LEU A 18 -4.84 -6.40 11.08
C LEU A 18 -5.10 -6.53 9.58
N VAL A 19 -4.24 -5.94 8.76
CA VAL A 19 -4.34 -6.02 7.31
C VAL A 19 -4.27 -7.48 6.86
N ARG A 20 -3.33 -8.23 7.43
CA ARG A 20 -3.17 -9.65 7.10
C ARG A 20 -4.43 -10.44 7.46
N LEU A 21 -5.00 -10.18 8.65
CA LEU A 21 -6.22 -10.85 9.07
C LEU A 21 -7.37 -10.58 8.10
N ILE A 22 -7.55 -9.33 7.73
CA ILE A 22 -8.66 -8.94 6.84
C ILE A 22 -8.50 -9.56 5.45
N LEU A 23 -7.33 -9.42 4.86
CA LEU A 23 -7.13 -9.81 3.47
C LEU A 23 -6.89 -11.30 3.29
N SER A 24 -6.29 -11.97 4.28
CA SER A 24 -6.06 -13.41 4.17
C SER A 24 -7.36 -14.20 4.08
N ARG A 25 -8.42 -13.70 4.69
CA ARG A 25 -9.73 -14.34 4.61
C ARG A 25 -10.27 -14.39 3.20
N GLU A 26 -9.83 -13.45 2.35
CA GLU A 26 -10.28 -13.38 0.95
C GLU A 26 -9.26 -13.99 0.00
N GLY A 27 -8.29 -14.71 0.52
CA GLY A 27 -7.32 -15.41 -0.31
C GLY A 27 -6.10 -14.60 -0.73
N PHE A 28 -5.95 -13.37 -0.25
CA PHE A 28 -4.76 -12.57 -0.56
C PHE A 28 -3.59 -13.00 0.31
N GLU A 29 -2.40 -13.02 -0.28
CA GLU A 29 -1.17 -13.24 0.47
C GLU A 29 -0.59 -11.89 0.85
N VAL A 30 -0.48 -11.63 2.15
CA VAL A 30 0.01 -10.35 2.66
C VAL A 30 1.43 -10.51 3.19
N ILE A 31 2.35 -9.72 2.65
CA ILE A 31 3.73 -9.67 3.10
C ILE A 31 3.93 -8.32 3.79
N GLY A 32 4.26 -8.34 5.07
CA GLY A 32 4.51 -7.12 5.84
C GLY A 32 5.94 -6.67 5.71
N ALA A 33 6.14 -5.37 5.62
CA ALA A 33 7.46 -4.75 5.66
C ALA A 33 7.41 -3.63 6.69
N SER A 34 8.33 -3.62 7.63
CA SER A 34 8.25 -2.76 8.80
C SER A 34 8.93 -1.41 8.65
N GLY A 35 8.94 -0.87 7.46
CA GLY A 35 9.51 0.44 7.17
C GLY A 35 9.71 0.63 5.68
N GLY A 36 10.10 1.85 5.31
CA GLY A 36 10.23 2.21 3.89
C GLY A 36 11.36 1.49 3.19
N ILE A 37 12.50 1.32 3.85
CA ILE A 37 13.65 0.63 3.26
C ILE A 37 13.32 -0.84 3.00
N GLU A 38 12.81 -1.51 4.03
CA GLU A 38 12.38 -2.91 3.90
C GLU A 38 11.25 -3.03 2.88
N GLY A 39 10.35 -2.05 2.87
CA GLY A 39 9.23 -2.02 1.93
C GLY A 39 9.69 -1.96 0.48
N LEU A 40 10.62 -1.06 0.17
CA LEU A 40 11.18 -0.98 -1.19
C LEU A 40 11.84 -2.27 -1.60
N GLN A 41 12.61 -2.87 -0.69
CA GLN A 41 13.27 -4.12 -0.98
C GLN A 41 12.26 -5.23 -1.31
N ALA A 42 11.21 -5.33 -0.49
CA ALA A 42 10.17 -6.33 -0.71
C ALA A 42 9.43 -6.11 -2.04
N ILE A 43 9.13 -4.86 -2.36
CA ILE A 43 8.45 -4.53 -3.62
C ILE A 43 9.31 -4.92 -4.82
N GLU A 44 10.60 -4.62 -4.76
CA GLU A 44 11.51 -4.95 -5.87
C GLU A 44 11.70 -6.46 -6.00
N ASP A 45 11.86 -7.15 -4.88
CA ASP A 45 12.14 -8.60 -4.90
C ASP A 45 10.92 -9.42 -5.28
N LEU A 46 9.75 -9.05 -4.77
CA LEU A 46 8.55 -9.87 -4.90
C LEU A 46 7.66 -9.46 -6.06
N GLN A 47 7.77 -8.22 -6.51
CA GLN A 47 6.90 -7.69 -7.56
C GLN A 47 5.43 -8.00 -7.29
N PRO A 48 4.87 -7.45 -6.17
CA PRO A 48 3.51 -7.80 -5.77
C PRO A 48 2.46 -7.25 -6.72
N ASN A 49 1.24 -7.70 -6.56
CA ASN A 49 0.11 -7.20 -7.33
C ASN A 49 -0.40 -5.86 -6.81
N LEU A 50 -0.10 -5.54 -5.55
CA LEU A 50 -0.60 -4.35 -4.89
C LEU A 50 0.30 -3.98 -3.74
N VAL A 51 0.45 -2.68 -3.50
CA VAL A 51 1.17 -2.16 -2.33
C VAL A 51 0.22 -1.32 -1.49
N LEU A 52 0.15 -1.65 -0.20
CA LEU A 52 -0.47 -0.78 0.79
C LEU A 52 0.66 -0.02 1.47
N LEU A 53 0.59 1.30 1.46
CA LEU A 53 1.72 2.14 1.84
C LEU A 53 1.33 3.18 2.87
N ASP A 54 1.93 3.09 4.06
CA ASP A 54 1.80 4.13 5.07
C ASP A 54 2.72 5.29 4.69
N LEU A 55 2.23 6.50 4.82
CA LEU A 55 3.03 7.69 4.51
C LEU A 55 3.96 8.11 5.65
N MET A 56 3.59 7.78 6.88
CA MET A 56 4.31 8.28 8.07
C MET A 56 5.11 7.19 8.74
N MET A 57 6.36 7.05 8.30
CA MET A 57 7.29 6.07 8.85
C MET A 57 8.59 6.77 9.24
N PRO A 58 9.27 6.30 10.30
CA PRO A 58 10.45 7.01 10.80
C PRO A 58 11.70 6.88 9.94
N ASP A 59 11.85 5.78 9.20
CA ASP A 59 13.09 5.54 8.45
C ASP A 59 13.07 6.16 7.05
N MET A 60 11.91 6.16 6.40
CA MET A 60 11.78 6.71 5.05
C MET A 60 10.32 7.13 4.87
N ASP A 61 10.14 8.35 4.41
CA ASP A 61 8.82 8.89 4.08
C ASP A 61 8.15 8.00 3.02
N GLY A 62 6.88 7.69 3.23
CA GLY A 62 6.13 6.87 2.27
C GLY A 62 6.09 7.47 0.88
N TRP A 63 6.11 8.80 0.76
CA TRP A 63 6.16 9.43 -0.57
C TRP A 63 7.46 9.14 -1.28
N GLU A 64 8.56 9.04 -0.55
CA GLU A 64 9.82 8.64 -1.15
C GLU A 64 9.75 7.19 -1.65
N VAL A 65 9.13 6.30 -0.87
CA VAL A 65 8.91 4.93 -1.33
C VAL A 65 8.11 4.93 -2.63
N TYR A 66 7.03 5.71 -2.66
CA TYR A 66 6.18 5.81 -3.84
C TYR A 66 6.96 6.31 -5.05
N GLN A 67 7.72 7.38 -4.87
CA GLN A 67 8.50 7.96 -5.97
C GLN A 67 9.54 6.98 -6.51
N ARG A 68 10.21 6.26 -5.62
CA ARG A 68 11.22 5.30 -6.04
C ARG A 68 10.62 4.14 -6.82
N MET A 69 9.48 3.62 -6.35
CA MET A 69 8.86 2.52 -7.10
C MET A 69 8.30 2.99 -8.44
N LYS A 70 7.80 4.22 -8.53
CA LYS A 70 7.29 4.74 -9.80
C LYS A 70 8.41 5.13 -10.77
N SER A 71 9.62 5.38 -10.27
CA SER A 71 10.79 5.66 -11.10
C SER A 71 11.47 4.40 -11.62
N ASN A 72 11.11 3.24 -11.10
CA ASN A 72 11.72 1.97 -11.48
C ASN A 72 10.81 1.25 -12.48
N PRO A 73 11.28 0.96 -13.71
CA PRO A 73 10.44 0.28 -14.70
C PRO A 73 9.92 -1.08 -14.23
N ALA A 74 10.62 -1.74 -13.33
CA ALA A 74 10.19 -3.04 -12.81
C ALA A 74 8.99 -2.94 -11.89
N THR A 75 8.76 -1.78 -11.26
CA THR A 75 7.72 -1.63 -10.24
C THR A 75 6.73 -0.51 -10.54
N ASN A 76 6.95 0.28 -11.59
CA ASN A 76 6.14 1.48 -11.82
C ASN A 76 4.68 1.21 -12.17
N SER A 77 4.35 0.00 -12.58
CA SER A 77 2.97 -0.36 -12.90
C SER A 77 2.20 -0.98 -11.75
N ILE A 78 2.87 -1.22 -10.62
CA ILE A 78 2.22 -1.83 -9.46
C ILE A 78 1.31 -0.78 -8.80
N PRO A 79 0.01 -1.09 -8.60
CA PRO A 79 -0.89 -0.13 -7.97
C PRO A 79 -0.59 0.07 -6.49
N VAL A 80 -0.87 1.28 -6.01
CA VAL A 80 -0.59 1.68 -4.63
C VAL A 80 -1.84 2.25 -3.99
N ILE A 81 -2.18 1.74 -2.81
CA ILE A 81 -3.18 2.33 -1.94
C ILE A 81 -2.43 2.93 -0.75
N VAL A 82 -2.62 4.22 -0.54
CA VAL A 82 -2.02 4.91 0.60
C VAL A 82 -2.90 4.71 1.83
N VAL A 83 -2.30 4.31 2.94
CA VAL A 83 -3.01 4.13 4.22
C VAL A 83 -2.33 5.02 5.24
N THR A 84 -3.02 6.04 5.75
CA THR A 84 -2.40 7.01 6.65
C THR A 84 -3.35 7.44 7.75
N ALA A 85 -2.77 7.88 8.87
CA ALA A 85 -3.51 8.22 10.07
C ALA A 85 -4.25 9.56 9.98
N ARG A 86 -3.90 10.43 9.02
CA ARG A 86 -4.44 11.78 9.02
C ARG A 86 -4.92 12.22 7.65
N ALA A 87 -6.21 12.49 7.57
CA ALA A 87 -6.82 13.04 6.35
C ALA A 87 -6.15 14.35 5.93
N GLN A 88 -5.78 15.18 6.88
CA GLN A 88 -5.12 16.47 6.61
C GLN A 88 -3.79 16.28 5.88
N SER A 89 -3.03 15.27 6.26
CA SER A 89 -1.77 14.97 5.59
C SER A 89 -1.99 14.54 4.16
N ILE A 90 -3.06 13.76 3.93
CA ILE A 90 -3.44 13.35 2.59
C ILE A 90 -3.82 14.55 1.75
N ASP A 91 -4.70 15.42 2.26
CA ASP A 91 -5.17 16.59 1.52
C ASP A 91 -4.01 17.47 1.10
N LYS A 92 -3.09 17.70 2.02
CA LYS A 92 -1.94 18.54 1.73
C LYS A 92 -1.05 17.95 0.65
N VAL A 93 -0.83 16.65 0.72
CA VAL A 93 0.05 15.98 -0.23
C VAL A 93 -0.64 15.74 -1.55
N LEU A 94 -1.94 15.43 -1.54
CA LEU A 94 -2.71 15.30 -2.78
C LEU A 94 -2.75 16.61 -3.52
N GLY A 95 -2.81 17.74 -2.80
CA GLY A 95 -2.73 19.05 -3.41
C GLY A 95 -1.41 19.26 -4.14
N LEU A 96 -0.34 18.63 -3.67
CA LEU A 96 0.98 18.76 -4.27
C LEU A 96 1.25 17.74 -5.37
N HIS A 97 0.76 16.52 -5.20
CA HIS A 97 1.13 15.40 -6.08
C HIS A 97 -0.02 14.91 -6.93
N ILE A 98 -1.17 15.40 -6.66
CA ILE A 98 -2.39 15.02 -7.31
C ILE A 98 -2.38 13.57 -7.69
N ALA A 99 -2.46 12.85 -6.64
CA ALA A 99 -2.96 11.52 -6.67
C ALA A 99 -2.68 10.73 -7.90
N LYS A 100 -1.48 10.38 -8.06
CA LYS A 100 -1.17 9.27 -8.94
C LYS A 100 -1.28 7.95 -8.19
N VAL A 101 -1.65 8.02 -6.91
CA VAL A 101 -1.97 6.81 -6.16
C VAL A 101 -3.35 6.32 -6.59
N ASP A 102 -3.54 5.04 -6.49
CA ASP A 102 -4.78 4.42 -6.98
C ASP A 102 -5.95 4.61 -6.04
N ASP A 103 -5.67 4.72 -4.75
CA ASP A 103 -6.67 5.05 -3.74
C ASP A 103 -5.96 5.44 -2.45
N TYR A 104 -6.73 5.97 -1.51
CA TYR A 104 -6.19 6.21 -0.18
C TYR A 104 -7.24 5.91 0.88
N ILE A 105 -6.77 5.49 2.05
CA ILE A 105 -7.62 5.12 3.18
C ILE A 105 -7.05 5.79 4.41
N THR A 106 -7.92 6.39 5.24
CA THR A 106 -7.50 6.99 6.51
C THR A 106 -7.71 6.01 7.65
N LYS A 107 -6.77 6.00 8.57
CA LYS A 107 -6.88 5.23 9.81
C LYS A 107 -7.70 6.02 10.83
N PRO A 108 -8.54 5.38 11.62
CA PRO A 108 -8.84 3.94 11.57
C PRO A 108 -9.82 3.61 10.44
N PHE A 109 -9.69 2.43 9.90
CA PHE A 109 -10.59 1.96 8.83
C PHE A 109 -11.25 0.66 9.26
N GLY A 110 -12.42 0.38 8.68
CA GLY A 110 -13.08 -0.90 8.90
C GLY A 110 -12.62 -1.96 7.91
N PRO A 111 -12.85 -3.25 8.22
CA PRO A 111 -12.47 -4.34 7.31
C PRO A 111 -13.09 -4.21 5.92
N ASN A 112 -14.36 -3.84 5.86
CA ASN A 112 -15.04 -3.70 4.57
C ASN A 112 -14.47 -2.56 3.74
N GLU A 113 -14.09 -1.48 4.38
CA GLU A 113 -13.50 -0.33 3.69
C GLU A 113 -12.18 -0.71 3.02
N LEU A 114 -11.32 -1.41 3.74
CA LEU A 114 -10.05 -1.88 3.21
C LEU A 114 -10.29 -2.85 2.06
N LEU A 115 -11.14 -3.85 2.28
CA LEU A 115 -11.40 -4.88 1.28
C LEU A 115 -11.97 -4.30 0.00
N LYS A 116 -12.93 -3.38 0.11
CA LYS A 116 -13.53 -2.75 -1.07
C LYS A 116 -12.52 -1.95 -1.86
N SER A 117 -11.63 -1.24 -1.18
CA SER A 117 -10.58 -0.48 -1.84
C SER A 117 -9.64 -1.39 -2.60
N VAL A 118 -9.19 -2.47 -1.95
CA VAL A 118 -8.29 -3.45 -2.57
C VAL A 118 -8.93 -4.06 -3.81
N GLU A 119 -10.17 -4.50 -3.70
CA GLU A 119 -10.88 -5.13 -4.81
C GLU A 119 -11.06 -4.16 -5.98
N ARG A 120 -11.47 -2.92 -5.69
CA ARG A 120 -11.67 -1.90 -6.72
C ARG A 120 -10.38 -1.58 -7.46
N VAL A 121 -9.28 -1.40 -6.73
CA VAL A 121 -8.01 -1.06 -7.34
C VAL A 121 -7.49 -2.20 -8.19
N LEU A 122 -7.57 -3.43 -7.71
CA LEU A 122 -7.13 -4.60 -8.47
C LEU A 122 -7.97 -4.78 -9.73
N GLU A 123 -9.27 -4.58 -9.64
CA GLU A 123 -10.16 -4.70 -10.80
C GLU A 123 -9.82 -3.65 -11.85
N ASN A 124 -9.60 -2.41 -11.44
CA ASN A 124 -9.24 -1.33 -12.38
C ASN A 124 -7.93 -1.61 -13.08
N HIS A 125 -7.00 -2.29 -12.43
CA HIS A 125 -5.71 -2.61 -13.01
C HIS A 125 -5.75 -3.81 -13.96
N ARG A 126 -6.81 -4.58 -13.93
CA ARG A 126 -6.98 -5.69 -14.87
C ARG A 126 -7.54 -5.23 -16.20
N ALA A 127 -8.24 -4.13 -16.16
CA ALA A 127 -8.79 -3.55 -17.41
C ALA A 127 -7.73 -2.78 -18.19
#